data_81c7b08576e93c5ef33f8c54c2c05a3d
#
_entry.id   81c7b08576e93c5ef33f8c54c2c05a3d
#
_cell.length_a   1.000
_cell.length_b   1.000
_cell.length_c   1.000
_cell.angle_alpha   90.00
_cell.angle_beta   90.00
_cell.angle_gamma   90.00
#
_symmetry.space_group_name_H-M   'P 1'
#
loop_
_entity.id
_entity.type
_entity.pdbx_description
1 polymer ?
#
loop_
_entity_poly.entity_id
_entity_poly.type
_entity_poly.pdbx_seq_one_letter_code
_entity_poly.pdbx_strand_id
1 'polypeptide(L)'
;MNIYALSSGRGPSGIAIVRISGSETLKICQNLTKSKDIKSNEVNFCKFYNPNNGNVIDPEALLLWFPGPNSYTGEDLAELQIHGSNAVINALLKALSEQKNCRLAEPGEFTKIAFQNDKIDLLKAESIGDLIHSETELQRLSLIHI
;
A
#
# COMPACT_ATOMS: atom_id res chain seq x y z
N MET A 1 -6.92 -8.98 -9.26
CA MET A 1 -7.25 -7.61 -8.83
C MET A 1 -6.24 -7.14 -7.78
N ASN A 2 -5.67 -6.00 -8.01
CA ASN A 2 -4.73 -5.42 -7.06
C ASN A 2 -5.48 -4.52 -6.09
N ILE A 3 -5.09 -4.55 -4.82
CA ILE A 3 -5.73 -3.73 -3.79
C ILE A 3 -4.70 -2.79 -3.16
N TYR A 4 -5.18 -1.63 -2.72
CA TYR A 4 -4.35 -0.65 -2.04
C TYR A 4 -5.11 -0.02 -0.88
N ALA A 5 -4.38 0.43 0.11
CA ALA A 5 -4.96 1.22 1.21
C ALA A 5 -3.86 1.96 1.98
N LEU A 6 -4.28 3.01 2.67
CA LEU A 6 -3.44 3.64 3.68
C LEU A 6 -3.33 2.67 4.86
N SER A 7 -2.11 2.26 5.20
CA SER A 7 -1.85 1.30 6.28
C SER A 7 -1.31 1.95 7.55
N SER A 8 -1.14 3.27 7.54
CA SER A 8 -0.79 4.06 8.72
C SER A 8 -1.91 5.06 9.00
N GLY A 9 -1.98 5.55 10.24
CA GLY A 9 -2.94 6.60 10.58
C GLY A 9 -2.58 7.92 9.92
N ARG A 10 -3.61 8.75 9.67
CA ARG A 10 -3.41 10.15 9.32
C ARG A 10 -3.14 10.93 10.60
N GLY A 11 -2.20 11.82 10.56
CA GLY A 11 -1.90 12.65 11.71
C GLY A 11 -0.70 13.54 11.45
N PRO A 12 -0.18 14.19 12.48
CA PRO A 12 0.99 15.05 12.35
C PRO A 12 2.30 14.30 12.14
N SER A 13 2.25 12.97 11.97
CA SER A 13 3.44 12.19 11.65
C SER A 13 4.00 12.62 10.30
N GLY A 14 5.33 12.66 10.18
CA GLY A 14 5.96 13.06 8.93
C GLY A 14 5.79 12.07 7.78
N ILE A 15 5.34 10.84 8.06
CA ILE A 15 5.32 9.74 7.08
C ILE A 15 3.96 9.06 7.09
N ALA A 16 3.44 8.78 5.88
CA ALA A 16 2.29 7.90 5.68
C ALA A 16 2.74 6.69 4.87
N ILE A 17 2.10 5.55 5.10
CA ILE A 17 2.40 4.30 4.40
C ILE A 17 1.16 3.86 3.65
N VAL A 18 1.31 3.68 2.34
CA VAL A 18 0.28 3.09 1.48
C VAL A 18 0.77 1.72 1.04
N ARG A 19 -0.06 0.73 1.18
CA ARG A 19 0.26 -0.67 0.84
C ARG A 19 -0.50 -1.09 -0.40
N ILE A 20 0.18 -1.83 -1.29
CA ILE A 20 -0.42 -2.41 -2.49
C ILE A 20 -0.14 -3.91 -2.48
N SER A 21 -1.13 -4.72 -2.80
CA SER A 21 -0.97 -6.17 -2.91
C SER A 21 -1.71 -6.69 -4.15
N GLY A 22 -1.07 -7.60 -4.87
CA GLY A 22 -1.64 -8.23 -6.06
C GLY A 22 -0.59 -8.54 -7.11
N SER A 23 -1.01 -9.25 -8.16
CA SER A 23 -0.10 -9.75 -9.20
C SER A 23 0.56 -8.67 -10.04
N GLU A 24 -0.01 -7.48 -10.12
CA GLU A 24 0.51 -6.37 -10.92
C GLU A 24 1.16 -5.27 -10.08
N THR A 25 1.46 -5.56 -8.82
CA THR A 25 2.02 -4.58 -7.89
C THR A 25 3.31 -3.95 -8.42
N LEU A 26 4.22 -4.77 -8.95
CA LEU A 26 5.49 -4.25 -9.49
C LEU A 26 5.25 -3.30 -10.66
N LYS A 27 4.34 -3.66 -11.56
CA LYS A 27 4.01 -2.81 -12.72
C LYS A 27 3.41 -1.47 -12.27
N ILE A 28 2.53 -1.50 -11.27
CA ILE A 28 1.96 -0.29 -10.70
C ILE A 28 3.07 0.60 -10.12
N CYS A 29 4.00 0.02 -9.38
CA CYS A 29 5.13 0.75 -8.82
C CYS A 29 6.04 1.33 -9.90
N GLN A 30 6.29 0.59 -10.97
CA GLN A 30 7.07 1.08 -12.10
C GLN A 30 6.39 2.27 -12.77
N ASN A 31 5.07 2.24 -12.92
CA ASN A 31 4.31 3.35 -13.49
C ASN A 31 4.38 4.59 -12.59
N LEU A 32 4.29 4.42 -11.27
CA LEU A 32 4.34 5.53 -10.32
C LEU A 32 5.73 6.17 -10.24
N THR A 33 6.78 5.39 -10.35
CA THR A 33 8.15 5.88 -10.22
C THR A 33 8.79 6.26 -11.55
N LYS A 34 8.17 5.89 -12.66
CA LYS A 34 8.73 6.01 -14.02
C LYS A 34 10.09 5.31 -14.14
N SER A 35 10.27 4.24 -13.38
CA SER A 35 11.52 3.48 -13.35
C SER A 35 11.22 2.00 -13.38
N LYS A 36 12.06 1.25 -14.10
CA LYS A 36 12.04 -0.21 -14.09
C LYS A 36 13.04 -0.80 -13.10
N ASP A 37 13.88 0.04 -12.51
CA ASP A 37 14.93 -0.38 -11.59
C ASP A 37 14.45 -0.31 -10.15
N ILE A 38 13.60 -1.26 -9.77
CA ILE A 38 13.09 -1.39 -8.41
C ILE A 38 13.69 -2.66 -7.81
N LYS A 39 14.44 -2.51 -6.74
CA LYS A 39 15.13 -3.62 -6.07
C LYS A 39 14.22 -4.23 -5.00
N SER A 40 14.15 -5.56 -4.99
CA SER A 40 13.35 -6.30 -4.02
C SER A 40 14.03 -6.34 -2.65
N ASN A 41 13.21 -6.28 -1.60
CA ASN A 41 13.64 -6.39 -0.20
C ASN A 41 14.69 -5.35 0.23
N GLU A 42 14.71 -4.22 -0.47
CA GLU A 42 15.57 -3.07 -0.18
C GLU A 42 14.76 -1.79 -0.20
N VAL A 43 15.28 -0.76 0.45
CA VAL A 43 14.70 0.58 0.40
C VAL A 43 15.09 1.22 -0.93
N ASN A 44 14.07 1.57 -1.73
CA ASN A 44 14.28 2.31 -2.96
C ASN A 44 13.91 3.78 -2.72
N PHE A 45 14.88 4.68 -2.86
CA PHE A 45 14.62 6.11 -2.82
C PHE A 45 14.09 6.54 -4.18
N CYS A 46 12.96 7.24 -4.20
CA CYS A 46 12.30 7.52 -5.47
C CYS A 46 11.41 8.75 -5.40
N LYS A 47 10.90 9.14 -6.57
CA LYS A 47 9.83 10.12 -6.70
C LYS A 47 8.59 9.37 -7.17
N PHE A 48 7.43 9.79 -6.69
CA PHE A 48 6.17 9.28 -7.21
C PHE A 48 5.53 10.34 -8.10
N TYR A 49 5.03 9.87 -9.24
CA TYR A 49 4.35 10.68 -10.24
C TYR A 49 2.94 10.14 -10.48
N ASN A 50 2.03 11.02 -10.86
CA ASN A 50 0.75 10.57 -11.37
C ASN A 50 0.97 10.05 -12.80
N PRO A 51 0.71 8.76 -13.10
CA PRO A 51 0.96 8.20 -14.43
C PRO A 51 0.12 8.84 -15.53
N ASN A 52 -1.04 9.42 -15.18
CA ASN A 52 -1.96 9.97 -16.17
C ASN A 52 -1.58 11.38 -16.64
N ASN A 53 -1.01 12.21 -15.75
CA ASN A 53 -0.69 13.60 -16.09
C ASN A 53 0.78 13.95 -15.90
N GLY A 54 1.60 13.03 -15.34
CA GLY A 54 3.03 13.25 -15.13
C GLY A 54 3.39 14.16 -13.96
N ASN A 55 2.40 14.66 -13.22
CA ASN A 55 2.67 15.54 -12.08
C ASN A 55 3.35 14.78 -10.94
N VAL A 56 4.26 15.46 -10.25
CA VAL A 56 4.93 14.88 -9.09
C VAL A 56 3.94 14.80 -7.92
N ILE A 57 3.81 13.60 -7.35
CA ILE A 57 3.02 13.37 -6.13
C ILE A 57 3.87 13.61 -4.91
N ASP A 58 5.06 12.98 -4.87
CA ASP A 58 6.02 13.16 -3.78
C ASP A 58 7.44 13.09 -4.35
N PRO A 59 8.24 14.16 -4.19
CA PRO A 59 9.60 14.19 -4.75
C PRO A 59 10.62 13.42 -3.92
N GLU A 60 10.29 13.06 -2.68
CA GLU A 60 11.20 12.36 -1.77
C GLU A 60 10.44 11.26 -1.04
N ALA A 61 10.34 10.10 -1.68
CA ALA A 61 9.59 8.98 -1.16
C ALA A 61 10.46 7.73 -1.06
N LEU A 62 9.92 6.73 -0.38
CA LEU A 62 10.56 5.42 -0.27
C LEU A 62 9.60 4.36 -0.80
N LEU A 63 10.18 3.36 -1.46
CA LEU A 63 9.43 2.21 -1.96
C LEU A 63 10.09 0.93 -1.46
N LEU A 64 9.29 0.07 -0.84
CA LEU A 64 9.70 -1.29 -0.46
C LEU A 64 8.91 -2.27 -1.31
N TRP A 65 9.62 -3.13 -2.02
CA TRP A 65 9.03 -4.13 -2.93
C TRP A 65 9.32 -5.53 -2.39
N PHE A 66 8.26 -6.30 -2.15
CA PHE A 66 8.35 -7.67 -1.63
C PHE A 66 7.68 -8.62 -2.62
N PRO A 67 8.45 -9.31 -3.47
CA PRO A 67 7.87 -10.31 -4.38
C PRO A 67 7.29 -11.49 -3.58
N GLY A 68 6.11 -11.95 -3.98
CA GLY A 68 5.51 -13.13 -3.39
C GLY A 68 6.34 -14.39 -3.67
N PRO A 69 6.23 -15.42 -2.84
CA PRO A 69 5.37 -15.52 -1.66
C PRO A 69 5.95 -14.92 -0.37
N ASN A 70 7.16 -14.36 -0.43
CA ASN A 70 7.88 -13.84 0.75
C ASN A 70 7.41 -12.42 1.09
N SER A 71 6.13 -12.28 1.39
CA SER A 71 5.50 -11.01 1.72
C SER A 71 4.42 -11.22 2.79
N TYR A 72 3.92 -10.12 3.36
CA TYR A 72 2.88 -10.19 4.38
C TYR A 72 1.62 -10.93 3.90
N THR A 73 1.16 -10.63 2.68
CA THR A 73 -0.04 -11.25 2.12
C THR A 73 0.23 -12.58 1.40
N GLY A 74 1.48 -12.89 1.11
CA GLY A 74 1.84 -14.02 0.26
C GLY A 74 1.75 -13.71 -1.22
N GLU A 75 1.23 -12.54 -1.58
CA GLU A 75 1.21 -12.02 -2.95
C GLU A 75 2.36 -11.04 -3.15
N ASP A 76 2.56 -10.56 -4.37
CA ASP A 76 3.43 -9.42 -4.61
C ASP A 76 2.89 -8.22 -3.81
N LEU A 77 3.75 -7.57 -3.05
CA LEU A 77 3.36 -6.53 -2.12
C LEU A 77 4.35 -5.39 -2.16
N ALA A 78 3.85 -4.17 -2.08
CA ALA A 78 4.69 -2.98 -1.96
C ALA A 78 4.20 -2.08 -0.83
N GLU A 79 5.16 -1.40 -0.20
CA GLU A 79 4.88 -0.33 0.75
C GLU A 79 5.45 0.96 0.19
N LEU A 80 4.59 1.96 0.05
CA LEU A 80 4.95 3.28 -0.44
C LEU A 80 4.95 4.22 0.75
N GLN A 81 6.13 4.70 1.13
CA GLN A 81 6.30 5.62 2.24
C GLN A 81 6.42 7.03 1.71
N ILE A 82 5.46 7.87 2.03
CA ILE A 82 5.31 9.21 1.50
C ILE A 82 5.22 10.23 2.64
N HIS A 83 5.32 11.50 2.31
CA HIS A 83 5.04 12.57 3.26
C HIS A 83 3.59 12.49 3.75
N GLY A 84 3.39 12.69 5.05
CA GLY A 84 2.11 12.46 5.71
C GLY A 84 1.07 13.55 5.52
N SER A 85 1.26 14.49 4.60
CA SER A 85 0.25 15.54 4.36
C SER A 85 -0.98 14.96 3.65
N ASN A 86 -2.15 15.52 3.93
CA ASN A 86 -3.38 15.08 3.28
C ASN A 86 -3.31 15.25 1.76
N ALA A 87 -2.66 16.31 1.28
CA ALA A 87 -2.53 16.57 -0.15
C ALA A 87 -1.76 15.44 -0.85
N VAL A 88 -0.63 15.01 -0.28
CA VAL A 88 0.19 13.93 -0.86
C VAL A 88 -0.54 12.60 -0.79
N ILE A 89 -1.12 12.28 0.36
CA ILE A 89 -1.88 11.03 0.54
C ILE A 89 -3.02 10.95 -0.46
N ASN A 90 -3.83 12.00 -0.58
CA ASN A 90 -4.98 12.01 -1.48
C ASN A 90 -4.55 11.94 -2.94
N ALA A 91 -3.45 12.60 -3.31
CA ALA A 91 -2.92 12.53 -4.67
C ALA A 91 -2.46 11.11 -5.02
N LEU A 92 -1.80 10.42 -4.10
CA LEU A 92 -1.37 9.04 -4.33
C LEU A 92 -2.56 8.08 -4.41
N LEU A 93 -3.51 8.19 -3.49
CA LEU A 93 -4.70 7.33 -3.51
C LEU A 93 -5.52 7.54 -4.79
N LYS A 94 -5.64 8.77 -5.24
CA LYS A 94 -6.31 9.07 -6.50
C LYS A 94 -5.58 8.44 -7.69
N ALA A 95 -4.26 8.58 -7.76
CA ALA A 95 -3.47 7.98 -8.83
C ALA A 95 -3.64 6.46 -8.86
N LEU A 96 -3.67 5.81 -7.69
CA LEU A 96 -3.89 4.36 -7.59
C LEU A 96 -5.30 3.96 -8.02
N SER A 97 -6.30 4.76 -7.69
CA SER A 97 -7.69 4.49 -8.11
C SER A 97 -7.87 4.51 -9.63
N GLU A 98 -7.00 5.21 -10.32
CA GLU A 98 -7.03 5.34 -11.77
C GLU A 98 -6.23 4.25 -12.50
N GLN A 99 -5.51 3.41 -11.76
CA GLN A 99 -4.76 2.30 -12.34
C GLN A 99 -5.70 1.15 -12.71
N LYS A 100 -5.40 0.49 -13.83
CA LYS A 100 -6.18 -0.65 -14.30
C LYS A 100 -6.09 -1.81 -13.30
N ASN A 101 -7.21 -2.47 -13.05
CA ASN A 101 -7.29 -3.62 -12.13
C ASN A 101 -6.79 -3.31 -10.72
N CYS A 102 -7.03 -2.10 -10.25
CA CYS A 102 -6.60 -1.64 -8.94
C CYS A 102 -7.78 -1.00 -8.23
N ARG A 103 -8.04 -1.41 -7.00
CA ARG A 103 -9.14 -0.88 -6.20
C ARG A 103 -8.74 -0.68 -4.75
N LEU A 104 -9.49 0.16 -4.07
CA LEU A 104 -9.31 0.32 -2.63
C LEU A 104 -9.63 -1.00 -1.93
N ALA A 105 -8.78 -1.39 -0.99
CA ALA A 105 -9.00 -2.59 -0.19
C ALA A 105 -10.24 -2.46 0.68
N GLU A 106 -10.94 -3.55 0.87
CA GLU A 106 -12.00 -3.63 1.86
C GLU A 106 -11.39 -3.67 3.27
N PRO A 107 -12.14 -3.26 4.31
CA PRO A 107 -11.64 -3.32 5.68
C PRO A 107 -11.13 -4.71 6.06
N GLY A 108 -9.87 -4.78 6.51
CA GLY A 108 -9.23 -6.03 6.92
C GLY A 108 -8.81 -6.95 5.78
N GLU A 109 -8.88 -6.52 4.54
CA GLU A 109 -8.64 -7.40 3.39
C GLU A 109 -7.20 -7.91 3.31
N PHE A 110 -6.20 -7.07 3.59
CA PHE A 110 -4.80 -7.52 3.61
C PHE A 110 -4.58 -8.65 4.60
N THR A 111 -5.13 -8.52 5.79
CA THR A 111 -5.04 -9.53 6.83
C THR A 111 -5.77 -10.82 6.44
N LYS A 112 -6.93 -10.69 5.80
CA LYS A 112 -7.68 -11.84 5.29
C LYS A 112 -6.88 -12.60 4.23
N ILE A 113 -6.25 -11.90 3.31
CA ILE A 113 -5.43 -12.54 2.27
C ILE A 113 -4.21 -13.22 2.91
N ALA A 114 -3.56 -12.57 3.86
CA ALA A 114 -2.43 -13.17 4.59
C ALA A 114 -2.85 -14.46 5.28
N PHE A 115 -4.01 -14.46 5.92
CA PHE A 115 -4.56 -15.66 6.55
C PHE A 115 -4.84 -16.77 5.53
N GLN A 116 -5.46 -16.44 4.40
CA GLN A 116 -5.75 -17.40 3.34
C GLN A 116 -4.49 -18.02 2.75
N ASN A 117 -3.40 -17.28 2.73
CA ASN A 117 -2.11 -17.76 2.21
C ASN A 117 -1.18 -18.31 3.30
N ASP A 118 -1.74 -18.68 4.46
CA ASP A 118 -1.01 -19.29 5.58
C ASP A 118 0.15 -18.44 6.11
N LYS A 119 0.03 -17.12 5.99
CA LYS A 119 1.03 -16.18 6.52
C LYS A 119 0.81 -15.83 7.98
N ILE A 120 -0.37 -16.16 8.52
CA ILE A 120 -0.75 -15.90 9.90
C ILE A 120 -1.11 -17.24 10.54
N ASP A 121 -0.62 -17.48 11.76
CA ASP A 121 -0.85 -18.73 12.49
C ASP A 121 -2.30 -18.81 12.96
N LEU A 122 -2.97 -19.90 12.59
CA LEU A 122 -4.35 -20.21 13.00
C LEU A 122 -4.51 -20.34 14.52
N LEU A 123 -3.46 -20.70 15.24
CA LEU A 123 -3.52 -20.87 16.69
C LEU A 123 -3.69 -19.54 17.43
N LYS A 124 -3.61 -18.42 16.74
CA LYS A 124 -3.76 -17.08 17.30
C LYS A 124 -5.01 -16.39 16.74
N ALA A 125 -6.14 -17.11 16.74
CA ALA A 125 -7.39 -16.59 16.16
C ALA A 125 -7.81 -15.24 16.75
N GLU A 126 -7.63 -15.02 18.06
CA GLU A 126 -7.94 -13.73 18.68
C GLU A 126 -7.04 -12.63 18.15
N SER A 127 -5.72 -12.91 18.01
CA SER A 127 -4.75 -11.96 17.45
C SER A 127 -5.09 -11.59 16.01
N ILE A 128 -5.61 -12.54 15.22
CA ILE A 128 -6.05 -12.29 13.86
C ILE A 128 -7.23 -11.33 13.86
N GLY A 129 -8.20 -11.57 14.75
CA GLY A 129 -9.36 -10.66 14.91
C GLY A 129 -8.93 -9.26 15.29
N ASP A 130 -7.97 -9.12 16.20
CA ASP A 130 -7.43 -7.84 16.61
C ASP A 130 -6.70 -7.13 15.46
N LEU A 131 -5.92 -7.86 14.66
CA LEU A 131 -5.24 -7.31 13.50
C LEU A 131 -6.22 -6.81 12.45
N ILE A 132 -7.28 -7.58 12.17
CA ILE A 132 -8.33 -7.16 11.24
C ILE A 132 -9.04 -5.92 11.76
N HIS A 133 -9.36 -5.88 13.05
CA HIS A 133 -9.99 -4.72 13.66
C HIS A 133 -9.12 -3.47 13.56
N SER A 134 -7.83 -3.58 13.88
CA SER A 134 -6.89 -2.47 13.78
C SER A 134 -6.78 -1.95 12.35
N GLU A 135 -6.69 -2.84 11.36
CA GLU A 135 -6.64 -2.48 9.94
C GLU A 135 -7.92 -1.78 9.52
N THR A 136 -9.08 -2.29 9.97
CA THR A 136 -10.39 -1.70 9.69
C THR A 136 -10.49 -0.28 10.25
N GLU A 137 -10.02 -0.06 11.48
CA GLU A 137 -10.04 1.26 12.10
C GLU A 137 -9.15 2.26 11.33
N LEU A 138 -7.96 1.85 10.91
CA LEU A 138 -7.07 2.71 10.12
C LEU A 138 -7.71 3.07 8.77
N GLN A 139 -8.32 2.11 8.10
CA GLN A 139 -8.98 2.34 6.82
C GLN A 139 -10.20 3.27 6.98
N ARG A 140 -10.98 3.08 8.03
CA ARG A 140 -12.13 3.93 8.34
C ARG A 140 -11.68 5.37 8.58
N LEU A 141 -10.63 5.57 9.37
CA LEU A 141 -10.09 6.91 9.63
C LEU A 141 -9.58 7.57 8.34
N SER A 142 -8.97 6.80 7.46
CA SER A 142 -8.49 7.32 6.16
C SER A 142 -9.66 7.80 5.30
N LEU A 143 -10.79 7.12 5.31
CA LEU A 143 -11.98 7.51 4.55
C LEU A 143 -12.63 8.77 5.10
N ILE A 144 -12.59 8.99 6.40
CA ILE A 144 -13.18 10.19 7.03
C ILE A 144 -12.45 11.46 6.60
N HIS A 145 -11.16 11.37 6.31
CA HIS A 145 -10.31 12.53 5.99
C HIS A 145 -10.14 12.80 4.50
N ILE A 146 -10.81 12.03 3.65
CA ILE A 146 -10.77 12.25 2.19
C ILE A 146 -11.67 13.39 1.76
#